data_54da5f6048bd8831e532da9c6b6b65ae
#
_entry.id   54da5f6048bd8831e532da9c6b6b65ae
#
_cell.length_a   1.000
_cell.length_b   1.000
_cell.length_c   1.000
_cell.angle_alpha   90.00
_cell.angle_beta   90.00
_cell.angle_gamma   90.00
#
_symmetry.space_group_name_H-M   'P 1'
#
loop_
_entity.id
_entity.type
_entity.pdbx_description
1 polymer ?
#
loop_
_entity_poly.entity_id
_entity_poly.type
_entity_poly.pdbx_seq_one_letter_code
_entity_poly.pdbx_strand_id
1 'polypeptide(L)'
;MGRTAHSRVRGSQRFERSLSGFLVINPRSGKGSPNADELAAEARTRGIEAHVLRAGEDAAELARTSSADVLGVAGGDGSLAQVAEIALQRGAAFAAVPFGTRNHFARDLGLDRNDPVGALDTFRGSERRIDVGRAGDRLFLNNVSIGMYGRVVHRREDHRRRRELFARARAWAILLTHRDRLGLTIDGEPVETRLLLVANNAYALDFPSIGARERLDEGRLHLYSLGADPPERSGERFVIDAAPGRLEAAVDGEPEELQTPVEFRVEPKALRVLLPKGS
;
A
#
# COMPACT_ATOMS: atom_id res chain seq x y z
N MET A 1 -71.36 7.58 8.19
CA MET A 1 -70.70 6.37 7.63
C MET A 1 -69.44 6.82 6.92
N GLY A 2 -68.32 6.80 7.62
CA GLY A 2 -67.02 7.20 7.11
C GLY A 2 -66.05 6.01 7.25
N ARG A 3 -65.58 5.47 6.12
CA ARG A 3 -64.59 4.38 6.07
C ARG A 3 -63.19 5.00 6.00
N THR A 4 -62.45 4.93 7.07
CA THR A 4 -61.04 5.26 7.14
C THR A 4 -60.23 4.16 6.44
N ALA A 5 -59.59 4.49 5.32
CA ALA A 5 -58.63 3.63 4.63
C ALA A 5 -57.30 3.70 5.34
N HIS A 6 -56.84 2.60 5.95
CA HIS A 6 -55.50 2.42 6.46
C HIS A 6 -54.55 2.11 5.30
N SER A 7 -53.78 3.10 4.93
CA SER A 7 -52.61 2.93 4.05
C SER A 7 -51.50 2.19 4.80
N ARG A 8 -51.26 0.92 4.42
CA ARG A 8 -50.08 0.16 4.86
C ARG A 8 -48.86 0.67 4.09
N VAL A 9 -48.03 1.43 4.76
CA VAL A 9 -46.67 1.72 4.31
C VAL A 9 -45.91 0.42 4.29
N ARG A 10 -45.63 -0.11 3.10
CA ARG A 10 -44.67 -1.23 2.92
C ARG A 10 -43.28 -0.65 3.14
N GLY A 11 -42.70 -0.94 4.32
CA GLY A 11 -41.28 -0.74 4.57
C GLY A 11 -40.47 -1.58 3.58
N SER A 12 -39.76 -0.94 2.69
CA SER A 12 -38.78 -1.57 1.83
C SER A 12 -37.62 -2.04 2.75
N GLN A 13 -37.63 -3.29 3.14
CA GLN A 13 -36.43 -3.95 3.67
C GLN A 13 -35.40 -3.94 2.53
N ARG A 14 -34.47 -3.01 2.55
CA ARG A 14 -33.20 -3.16 1.82
C ARG A 14 -32.55 -4.40 2.40
N PHE A 15 -32.60 -5.50 1.68
CA PHE A 15 -31.67 -6.61 1.91
C PHE A 15 -30.26 -6.02 1.73
N GLU A 16 -29.55 -5.81 2.82
CA GLU A 16 -28.11 -5.58 2.77
C GLU A 16 -27.50 -6.83 2.13
N ARG A 17 -27.17 -6.73 0.87
CA ARG A 17 -26.47 -7.78 0.14
C ARG A 17 -25.14 -7.98 0.84
N SER A 18 -24.97 -9.12 1.49
CA SER A 18 -23.67 -9.49 2.07
C SER A 18 -22.64 -9.50 0.94
N LEU A 19 -21.63 -8.65 1.03
CA LEU A 19 -20.56 -8.59 0.05
C LEU A 19 -19.77 -9.90 0.07
N SER A 20 -19.52 -10.47 -1.10
CA SER A 20 -18.66 -11.63 -1.23
C SER A 20 -17.19 -11.22 -1.08
N GLY A 21 -16.44 -11.93 -0.24
CA GLY A 21 -15.02 -11.64 0.02
C GLY A 21 -14.10 -12.74 -0.51
N PHE A 22 -12.98 -12.33 -1.14
CA PHE A 22 -11.90 -13.21 -1.55
C PHE A 22 -10.58 -12.72 -0.96
N LEU A 23 -9.88 -13.58 -0.22
CA LEU A 23 -8.61 -13.30 0.44
C LEU A 23 -7.49 -14.14 -0.16
N VAL A 24 -6.49 -13.49 -0.71
CA VAL A 24 -5.22 -14.13 -1.12
C VAL A 24 -4.24 -14.05 0.04
N ILE A 25 -3.65 -15.16 0.42
CA ILE A 25 -2.69 -15.27 1.53
C ILE A 25 -1.31 -15.63 0.99
N ASN A 26 -0.32 -14.77 1.21
CA ASN A 26 1.06 -15.05 0.85
C ASN A 26 1.81 -15.74 2.02
N PRO A 27 2.05 -17.06 1.97
CA PRO A 27 2.67 -17.78 3.08
C PRO A 27 4.12 -17.38 3.36
N ARG A 28 4.79 -16.73 2.39
CA ARG A 28 6.17 -16.26 2.55
C ARG A 28 6.26 -15.00 3.41
N SER A 29 5.15 -14.29 3.60
CA SER A 29 5.10 -13.04 4.38
C SER A 29 4.90 -13.33 5.87
N GLY A 30 4.11 -14.33 6.23
CA GLY A 30 3.81 -14.70 7.61
C GLY A 30 4.99 -15.33 8.35
N LYS A 31 5.18 -14.91 9.60
CA LYS A 31 6.20 -15.47 10.50
C LYS A 31 5.58 -15.66 11.87
N GLY A 32 5.14 -16.87 12.17
CA GLY A 32 4.60 -17.19 13.49
C GLY A 32 3.17 -17.69 13.46
N SER A 33 2.42 -17.41 14.52
CA SER A 33 0.99 -17.74 14.63
C SER A 33 0.14 -16.47 14.44
N PRO A 34 -0.97 -16.54 13.68
CA PRO A 34 -1.36 -17.71 12.90
C PRO A 34 -0.43 -17.95 11.71
N ASN A 35 -0.28 -19.19 11.27
CA ASN A 35 0.30 -19.50 9.96
C ASN A 35 -0.73 -19.26 8.84
N ALA A 36 -0.32 -19.43 7.59
CA ALA A 36 -1.18 -19.12 6.44
C ALA A 36 -2.44 -20.01 6.37
N ASP A 37 -2.32 -21.30 6.73
CA ASP A 37 -3.45 -22.24 6.72
C ASP A 37 -4.42 -21.96 7.86
N GLU A 38 -3.92 -21.61 9.04
CA GLU A 38 -4.72 -21.17 10.19
C GLU A 38 -5.51 -19.90 9.86
N LEU A 39 -4.85 -18.91 9.24
CA LEU A 39 -5.50 -17.67 8.80
C LEU A 39 -6.56 -17.95 7.73
N ALA A 40 -6.27 -18.86 6.79
CA ALA A 40 -7.24 -19.26 5.77
C ALA A 40 -8.47 -19.96 6.37
N ALA A 41 -8.26 -20.84 7.35
CA ALA A 41 -9.34 -21.49 8.07
C ALA A 41 -10.22 -20.46 8.79
N GLU A 42 -9.61 -19.50 9.47
CA GLU A 42 -10.30 -18.42 10.20
C GLU A 42 -11.07 -17.48 9.25
N ALA A 43 -10.53 -17.18 8.07
CA ALA A 43 -11.24 -16.42 7.03
C ALA A 43 -12.49 -17.17 6.54
N ARG A 44 -12.38 -18.49 6.31
CA ARG A 44 -13.53 -19.31 5.86
C ARG A 44 -14.65 -19.39 6.91
N THR A 45 -14.34 -19.43 8.20
CA THR A 45 -15.37 -19.38 9.27
C THR A 45 -16.17 -18.09 9.24
N ARG A 46 -15.57 -16.99 8.72
CA ARG A 46 -16.23 -15.70 8.53
C ARG A 46 -16.96 -15.58 7.17
N GLY A 47 -16.96 -16.66 6.37
CA GLY A 47 -17.58 -16.67 5.05
C GLY A 47 -16.75 -15.94 3.97
N ILE A 48 -15.44 -15.78 4.20
CA ILE A 48 -14.49 -15.23 3.24
C ILE A 48 -13.86 -16.40 2.49
N GLU A 49 -13.95 -16.39 1.16
CA GLU A 49 -13.19 -17.33 0.35
C GLU A 49 -11.68 -17.03 0.49
N ALA A 50 -10.88 -18.03 0.86
CA ALA A 50 -9.45 -17.82 1.13
C ALA A 50 -8.59 -18.81 0.34
N HIS A 51 -7.57 -18.26 -0.33
CA HIS A 51 -6.58 -18.98 -1.10
C HIS A 51 -5.16 -18.71 -0.58
N VAL A 52 -4.45 -19.78 -0.19
CA VAL A 52 -3.03 -19.69 0.18
C VAL A 52 -2.20 -19.88 -1.09
N LEU A 53 -1.38 -18.90 -1.43
CA LEU A 53 -0.53 -18.93 -2.63
C LEU A 53 0.42 -20.13 -2.64
N ARG A 54 0.43 -20.84 -3.72
CA ARG A 54 1.39 -21.90 -4.03
C ARG A 54 2.62 -21.34 -4.74
N ALA A 55 3.65 -22.14 -4.87
CA ALA A 55 4.83 -21.75 -5.64
C ALA A 55 4.46 -21.54 -7.11
N GLY A 56 4.78 -20.36 -7.65
CA GLY A 56 4.50 -19.98 -9.03
C GLY A 56 3.15 -19.29 -9.25
N GLU A 57 2.26 -19.27 -8.26
CA GLU A 57 1.01 -18.49 -8.37
C GLU A 57 1.24 -17.00 -8.12
N ASP A 58 0.47 -16.18 -8.80
CA ASP A 58 0.48 -14.71 -8.69
C ASP A 58 -0.80 -14.19 -8.02
N ALA A 59 -0.64 -13.32 -7.02
CA ALA A 59 -1.74 -12.78 -6.24
C ALA A 59 -2.68 -11.90 -7.08
N ALA A 60 -2.12 -11.11 -8.00
CA ALA A 60 -2.91 -10.24 -8.86
C ALA A 60 -3.74 -11.04 -9.86
N GLU A 61 -3.20 -12.15 -10.39
CA GLU A 61 -3.91 -13.02 -11.31
C GLU A 61 -5.13 -13.68 -10.63
N LEU A 62 -4.93 -14.20 -9.41
CA LEU A 62 -6.03 -14.77 -8.63
C LEU A 62 -7.10 -13.71 -8.29
N ALA A 63 -6.66 -12.50 -7.90
CA ALA A 63 -7.59 -11.40 -7.64
C ALA A 63 -8.35 -10.97 -8.91
N ARG A 64 -7.71 -11.03 -10.08
CA ARG A 64 -8.32 -10.66 -11.37
C ARG A 64 -9.42 -11.64 -11.78
N THR A 65 -9.20 -12.94 -11.56
CA THR A 65 -10.14 -14.00 -11.93
C THR A 65 -11.27 -14.20 -10.93
N SER A 66 -11.13 -13.71 -9.70
CA SER A 66 -12.18 -13.78 -8.67
C SER A 66 -13.37 -12.88 -9.04
N SER A 67 -14.60 -13.32 -8.76
CA SER A 67 -15.82 -12.51 -8.92
C SER A 67 -16.26 -11.77 -7.65
N ALA A 68 -15.44 -11.81 -6.58
CA ALA A 68 -15.79 -11.22 -5.29
C ALA A 68 -15.94 -9.69 -5.35
N ASP A 69 -16.83 -9.17 -4.51
CA ASP A 69 -17.07 -7.73 -4.32
C ASP A 69 -15.95 -7.06 -3.52
N VAL A 70 -15.27 -7.85 -2.68
CA VAL A 70 -14.14 -7.43 -1.83
C VAL A 70 -12.94 -8.30 -2.14
N LEU A 71 -11.85 -7.67 -2.55
CA LEU A 71 -10.55 -8.32 -2.76
C LEU A 71 -9.63 -8.01 -1.60
N GLY A 72 -9.19 -9.04 -0.89
CA GLY A 72 -8.25 -8.91 0.20
C GLY A 72 -6.93 -9.60 -0.06
N VAL A 73 -5.89 -9.14 0.63
CA VAL A 73 -4.60 -9.81 0.62
C VAL A 73 -3.98 -9.80 2.01
N ALA A 74 -3.54 -10.97 2.45
CA ALA A 74 -2.69 -11.15 3.62
C ALA A 74 -1.25 -11.30 3.16
N GLY A 75 -0.46 -10.23 3.34
CA GLY A 75 0.90 -10.17 2.81
C GLY A 75 1.69 -8.97 3.28
N GLY A 76 2.86 -8.74 2.68
CA GLY A 76 3.65 -7.53 2.83
C GLY A 76 3.21 -6.43 1.85
N ASP A 77 3.79 -5.22 2.00
CA ASP A 77 3.40 -4.03 1.25
C ASP A 77 3.42 -4.24 -0.29
N GLY A 78 4.38 -5.00 -0.84
CA GLY A 78 4.43 -5.31 -2.27
C GLY A 78 3.24 -6.15 -2.77
N SER A 79 2.79 -7.15 -1.98
CA SER A 79 1.59 -7.93 -2.33
C SER A 79 0.31 -7.10 -2.22
N LEU A 80 0.28 -6.14 -1.27
CA LEU A 80 -0.85 -5.22 -1.08
C LEU A 80 -1.08 -4.37 -2.33
N ALA A 81 -0.03 -3.74 -2.88
CA ALA A 81 -0.13 -2.87 -4.05
C ALA A 81 -0.67 -3.61 -5.29
N GLN A 82 -0.23 -4.85 -5.52
CA GLN A 82 -0.68 -5.66 -6.66
C GLN A 82 -2.18 -5.96 -6.61
N VAL A 83 -2.70 -6.39 -5.45
CA VAL A 83 -4.14 -6.70 -5.31
C VAL A 83 -4.98 -5.42 -5.25
N ALA A 84 -4.45 -4.34 -4.67
CA ALA A 84 -5.10 -3.02 -4.68
C ALA A 84 -5.28 -2.48 -6.10
N GLU A 85 -4.29 -2.67 -6.99
CA GLU A 85 -4.40 -2.32 -8.41
C GLU A 85 -5.58 -3.04 -9.07
N ILE A 86 -5.72 -4.35 -8.84
CA ILE A 86 -6.84 -5.13 -9.39
C ILE A 86 -8.18 -4.70 -8.78
N ALA A 87 -8.22 -4.41 -7.47
CA ALA A 87 -9.42 -3.91 -6.83
C ALA A 87 -9.86 -2.57 -7.44
N LEU A 88 -8.90 -1.66 -7.66
CA LEU A 88 -9.14 -0.37 -8.31
C LEU A 88 -9.70 -0.55 -9.74
N GLN A 89 -9.04 -1.35 -10.57
CA GLN A 89 -9.45 -1.60 -11.96
C GLN A 89 -10.86 -2.21 -12.07
N ARG A 90 -11.23 -3.06 -11.10
CA ARG A 90 -12.55 -3.71 -11.06
C ARG A 90 -13.63 -2.89 -10.34
N GLY A 91 -13.25 -1.79 -9.68
CA GLY A 91 -14.15 -1.07 -8.77
C GLY A 91 -14.59 -1.88 -7.55
N ALA A 92 -13.85 -2.98 -7.22
CA ALA A 92 -14.07 -3.76 -6.03
C ALA A 92 -13.55 -3.03 -4.78
N ALA A 93 -14.05 -3.36 -3.60
CA ALA A 93 -13.47 -2.89 -2.36
C ALA A 93 -12.18 -3.67 -2.03
N PHE A 94 -11.24 -3.01 -1.36
CA PHE A 94 -9.97 -3.60 -0.97
C PHE A 94 -9.91 -3.81 0.55
N ALA A 95 -9.45 -4.97 0.99
CA ALA A 95 -9.21 -5.30 2.38
C ALA A 95 -7.74 -5.68 2.62
N ALA A 96 -7.04 -4.91 3.46
CA ALA A 96 -5.66 -5.21 3.84
C ALA A 96 -5.65 -6.09 5.10
N VAL A 97 -4.93 -7.20 5.06
CA VAL A 97 -4.68 -8.06 6.23
C VAL A 97 -3.18 -8.04 6.53
N PRO A 98 -2.75 -7.52 7.69
CA PRO A 98 -1.34 -7.42 8.05
C PRO A 98 -0.76 -8.81 8.30
N PHE A 99 0.04 -9.31 7.36
CA PHE A 99 0.66 -10.63 7.44
C PHE A 99 2.15 -10.62 7.09
N GLY A 100 2.71 -9.42 6.93
CA GLY A 100 4.11 -9.18 6.64
C GLY A 100 4.92 -8.75 7.86
N THR A 101 6.18 -8.39 7.62
CA THR A 101 7.11 -7.95 8.68
C THR A 101 6.94 -6.47 9.04
N ARG A 102 6.56 -5.62 8.07
CA ARG A 102 6.50 -4.15 8.24
C ARG A 102 5.08 -3.62 8.34
N ASN A 103 4.19 -4.04 7.45
CA ASN A 103 2.76 -3.70 7.42
C ASN A 103 2.50 -2.19 7.60
N HIS A 104 3.28 -1.33 6.89
CA HIS A 104 3.17 0.13 7.01
C HIS A 104 1.79 0.61 6.57
N PHE A 105 1.31 0.10 5.44
CA PHE A 105 0.00 0.47 4.93
C PHE A 105 -1.13 0.07 5.87
N ALA A 106 -1.08 -1.14 6.44
CA ALA A 106 -2.07 -1.59 7.43
C ALA A 106 -2.08 -0.69 8.69
N ARG A 107 -0.90 -0.28 9.16
CA ARG A 107 -0.78 0.69 10.27
C ARG A 107 -1.48 2.02 9.93
N ASP A 108 -1.22 2.55 8.73
CA ASP A 108 -1.76 3.85 8.31
C ASP A 108 -3.27 3.78 8.09
N LEU A 109 -3.82 2.58 7.86
CA LEU A 109 -5.26 2.29 7.89
C LEU A 109 -5.84 2.15 9.32
N GLY A 110 -5.00 2.23 10.35
CA GLY A 110 -5.42 2.05 11.75
C GLY A 110 -5.58 0.59 12.20
N LEU A 111 -5.08 -0.37 11.41
CA LEU A 111 -5.14 -1.79 11.75
C LEU A 111 -4.00 -2.17 12.71
N ASP A 112 -4.28 -3.09 13.64
CA ASP A 112 -3.22 -3.69 14.46
C ASP A 112 -2.33 -4.57 13.57
N ARG A 113 -1.06 -4.17 13.43
CA ARG A 113 -0.07 -4.89 12.60
C ARG A 113 0.24 -6.30 13.07
N ASN A 114 -0.12 -6.63 14.31
CA ASN A 114 0.17 -7.91 14.94
C ASN A 114 -1.08 -8.81 15.06
N ASP A 115 -2.24 -8.32 14.62
CA ASP A 115 -3.50 -9.06 14.64
C ASP A 115 -4.08 -9.27 13.24
N PRO A 116 -3.54 -10.23 12.47
CA PRO A 116 -4.10 -10.57 11.16
C PRO A 116 -5.49 -11.21 11.24
N VAL A 117 -5.84 -11.84 12.35
CA VAL A 117 -7.16 -12.47 12.55
C VAL A 117 -8.23 -11.40 12.78
N GLY A 118 -7.98 -10.43 13.64
CA GLY A 118 -8.89 -9.30 13.85
C GLY A 118 -9.03 -8.44 12.58
N ALA A 119 -7.99 -8.34 11.77
CA ALA A 119 -8.08 -7.64 10.50
C ALA A 119 -9.04 -8.29 9.48
N LEU A 120 -9.43 -9.55 9.63
CA LEU A 120 -10.47 -10.19 8.80
C LEU A 120 -11.83 -9.52 8.96
N ASP A 121 -12.08 -8.83 10.06
CA ASP A 121 -13.33 -8.11 10.31
C ASP A 121 -13.50 -6.91 9.36
N THR A 122 -12.42 -6.45 8.72
CA THR A 122 -12.48 -5.43 7.65
C THR A 122 -13.42 -5.83 6.51
N PHE A 123 -13.52 -7.12 6.18
CA PHE A 123 -14.41 -7.60 5.10
C PHE A 123 -15.90 -7.29 5.33
N ARG A 124 -16.28 -6.98 6.56
CA ARG A 124 -17.63 -6.58 6.98
C ARG A 124 -17.66 -5.17 7.54
N GLY A 125 -16.58 -4.43 7.34
CA GLY A 125 -16.36 -3.11 7.88
C GLY A 125 -17.04 -1.99 7.13
N SER A 126 -16.61 -0.77 7.42
CA SER A 126 -17.04 0.45 6.75
C SER A 126 -16.11 0.80 5.58
N GLU A 127 -16.69 1.32 4.49
CA GLU A 127 -15.92 1.77 3.33
C GLU A 127 -15.33 3.17 3.59
N ARG A 128 -14.05 3.33 3.23
CA ARG A 128 -13.37 4.62 3.10
C ARG A 128 -12.70 4.69 1.74
N ARG A 129 -12.63 5.87 1.15
CA ARG A 129 -11.88 6.10 -0.08
C ARG A 129 -10.56 6.77 0.26
N ILE A 130 -9.49 6.26 -0.34
CA ILE A 130 -8.14 6.76 -0.16
C ILE A 130 -7.47 7.07 -1.50
N ASP A 131 -6.43 7.87 -1.43
CA ASP A 131 -5.60 8.19 -2.58
C ASP A 131 -4.68 7.02 -2.95
N VAL A 132 -4.33 6.93 -4.21
CA VAL A 132 -3.22 6.09 -4.68
C VAL A 132 -2.25 6.94 -5.47
N GLY A 133 -0.97 6.60 -5.41
CA GLY A 133 0.05 7.20 -6.24
C GLY A 133 0.30 6.38 -7.50
N ARG A 134 0.74 7.07 -8.57
CA ARG A 134 1.22 6.46 -9.81
C ARG A 134 2.64 6.91 -10.11
N ALA A 135 3.49 5.97 -10.51
CA ALA A 135 4.78 6.23 -11.14
C ALA A 135 4.71 5.67 -12.57
N GLY A 136 4.45 6.53 -13.55
CA GLY A 136 3.96 6.10 -14.86
C GLY A 136 2.65 5.32 -14.70
N ASP A 137 2.64 4.04 -15.14
CA ASP A 137 1.49 3.15 -14.99
C ASP A 137 1.51 2.35 -13.68
N ARG A 138 2.62 2.37 -12.94
CA ARG A 138 2.79 1.60 -11.72
C ARG A 138 2.10 2.23 -10.52
N LEU A 139 1.15 1.52 -9.90
CA LEU A 139 0.51 1.95 -8.65
C LEU A 139 1.46 1.79 -7.46
N PHE A 140 1.42 2.75 -6.55
CA PHE A 140 1.99 2.63 -5.23
C PHE A 140 1.03 3.15 -4.15
N LEU A 141 1.04 2.48 -3.01
CA LEU A 141 0.19 2.82 -1.86
C LEU A 141 0.93 3.74 -0.88
N ASN A 142 2.23 3.53 -0.70
CA ASN A 142 3.04 4.23 0.29
C ASN A 142 3.95 5.27 -0.36
N ASN A 143 5.00 4.81 -1.04
CA ASN A 143 6.00 5.70 -1.61
C ASN A 143 6.86 5.02 -2.68
N VAL A 144 7.56 5.87 -3.43
CA VAL A 144 8.68 5.48 -4.29
C VAL A 144 9.94 6.15 -3.79
N SER A 145 10.99 5.37 -3.50
CA SER A 145 12.30 5.89 -3.11
C SER A 145 13.32 5.73 -4.23
N ILE A 146 14.06 6.79 -4.52
CA ILE A 146 15.07 6.89 -5.58
C ILE A 146 16.41 7.19 -4.92
N GLY A 147 17.48 6.49 -5.33
CA GLY A 147 18.84 6.70 -4.81
C GLY A 147 19.26 5.77 -3.67
N MET A 148 18.35 4.99 -3.09
CA MET A 148 18.68 4.03 -2.01
C MET A 148 19.08 2.63 -2.50
N TYR A 149 18.80 2.27 -3.74
CA TYR A 149 18.73 0.85 -4.14
C TYR A 149 19.95 0.28 -4.87
N GLY A 150 20.73 1.07 -5.55
CA GLY A 150 21.82 0.56 -6.42
C GLY A 150 22.87 -0.32 -5.76
N ARG A 151 22.88 -0.46 -4.41
CA ARG A 151 23.89 -1.26 -3.68
C ARG A 151 23.35 -2.21 -2.61
N VAL A 152 22.07 -2.15 -2.27
CA VAL A 152 21.49 -3.06 -1.26
C VAL A 152 21.09 -4.40 -1.86
N VAL A 153 20.80 -4.45 -3.17
CA VAL A 153 20.32 -5.65 -3.87
C VAL A 153 21.43 -6.70 -4.08
N HIS A 154 22.69 -6.30 -4.27
CA HIS A 154 23.78 -7.26 -4.53
C HIS A 154 24.27 -8.07 -3.32
N ARG A 155 23.71 -7.89 -2.12
CA ARG A 155 24.10 -8.64 -0.90
C ARG A 155 22.98 -9.41 -0.23
N ARG A 156 21.97 -9.89 -0.99
CA ARG A 156 20.73 -10.43 -0.40
C ARG A 156 20.75 -11.90 0.03
N GLU A 157 21.83 -12.64 -0.05
CA GLU A 157 21.79 -14.09 0.22
C GLU A 157 22.09 -14.58 1.63
N ASP A 158 22.83 -13.84 2.47
CA ASP A 158 23.18 -14.37 3.78
C ASP A 158 22.86 -13.42 4.95
N HIS A 159 22.11 -13.90 5.93
CA HIS A 159 21.91 -13.35 7.29
C HIS A 159 20.62 -12.55 7.59
N ARG A 160 19.50 -13.26 7.64
CA ARG A 160 18.15 -12.71 7.83
C ARG A 160 17.71 -12.37 9.27
N ARG A 161 18.46 -12.73 10.32
CA ARG A 161 17.97 -12.70 11.72
C ARG A 161 18.45 -11.56 12.66
N ARG A 162 19.44 -10.73 12.26
CA ARG A 162 19.94 -9.61 13.10
C ARG A 162 19.65 -8.22 12.52
N ARG A 163 18.72 -8.08 11.57
CA ARG A 163 18.67 -6.96 10.63
C ARG A 163 17.73 -5.79 10.95
N GLU A 164 16.80 -5.89 11.90
CA GLU A 164 15.77 -4.84 12.02
C GLU A 164 16.25 -3.57 12.74
N LEU A 165 17.04 -3.69 13.80
CA LEU A 165 17.65 -2.52 14.46
C LEU A 165 18.82 -1.95 13.66
N PHE A 166 19.60 -2.82 12.99
CA PHE A 166 20.70 -2.41 12.13
C PHE A 166 20.26 -1.86 10.77
N ALA A 167 19.08 -2.20 10.27
CA ALA A 167 18.59 -1.70 8.98
C ALA A 167 18.29 -0.19 9.02
N ARG A 168 17.76 0.31 10.12
CA ARG A 168 17.54 1.76 10.32
C ARG A 168 18.88 2.49 10.48
N ALA A 169 19.73 2.03 11.39
CA ALA A 169 21.06 2.61 11.58
C ALA A 169 21.93 2.52 10.32
N ARG A 170 21.76 1.47 9.53
CA ARG A 170 22.49 1.28 8.28
C ARG A 170 21.93 2.11 7.13
N ALA A 171 20.60 2.32 7.06
CA ALA A 171 20.00 3.29 6.13
C ALA A 171 20.51 4.70 6.45
N TRP A 172 20.56 5.09 7.72
CA TRP A 172 21.18 6.34 8.15
C TRP A 172 22.69 6.40 7.88
N ALA A 173 23.41 5.31 8.11
CA ALA A 173 24.86 5.25 7.81
C ALA A 173 25.13 5.32 6.30
N ILE A 174 24.31 4.69 5.46
CA ILE A 174 24.38 4.81 4.00
C ILE A 174 24.06 6.25 3.57
N LEU A 175 23.06 6.89 4.15
CA LEU A 175 22.73 8.30 3.91
C LEU A 175 23.87 9.25 4.29
N LEU A 176 24.60 8.93 5.36
CA LEU A 176 25.72 9.74 5.84
C LEU A 176 27.03 9.49 5.07
N THR A 177 27.23 8.29 4.52
CA THR A 177 28.50 7.89 3.87
C THR A 177 28.48 8.06 2.35
N HIS A 178 27.30 8.18 1.71
CA HIS A 178 27.21 8.37 0.27
C HIS A 178 27.35 9.85 -0.09
N ARG A 179 28.39 10.17 -0.85
CA ARG A 179 28.63 11.51 -1.39
C ARG A 179 28.05 11.72 -2.81
N ASP A 180 27.67 10.64 -3.47
CA ASP A 180 27.17 10.72 -4.85
C ASP A 180 25.76 11.36 -4.85
N ARG A 181 25.66 12.44 -5.62
CA ARG A 181 24.40 13.13 -5.83
C ARG A 181 23.69 12.56 -7.07
N LEU A 182 22.40 12.45 -6.96
CA LEU A 182 21.53 12.14 -8.09
C LEU A 182 21.29 13.42 -8.85
N GLY A 183 21.79 13.50 -10.10
CA GLY A 183 21.44 14.57 -11.01
C GLY A 183 20.07 14.29 -11.62
N LEU A 184 19.04 14.90 -11.05
CA LEU A 184 17.66 14.76 -11.51
C LEU A 184 17.13 16.11 -12.01
N THR A 185 16.13 16.07 -12.88
CA THR A 185 15.24 17.22 -13.07
C THR A 185 13.86 16.87 -12.52
N ILE A 186 13.23 17.84 -11.86
CA ILE A 186 11.85 17.74 -11.39
C ILE A 186 11.08 18.90 -12.06
N ASP A 187 10.11 18.56 -12.89
CA ASP A 187 9.35 19.51 -13.73
C ASP A 187 10.26 20.42 -14.59
N GLY A 188 11.39 19.85 -15.07
CA GLY A 188 12.39 20.55 -15.87
C GLY A 188 13.42 21.35 -15.06
N GLU A 189 13.28 21.48 -13.76
CA GLU A 189 14.25 22.16 -12.89
C GLU A 189 15.30 21.19 -12.37
N PRO A 190 16.60 21.47 -12.50
CA PRO A 190 17.67 20.64 -11.95
C PRO A 190 17.59 20.55 -10.43
N VAL A 191 17.69 19.33 -9.90
CA VAL A 191 17.68 19.05 -8.46
C VAL A 191 18.84 18.12 -8.12
N GLU A 192 19.76 18.59 -7.32
CA GLU A 192 20.83 17.77 -6.78
C GLU A 192 20.43 17.20 -5.42
N THR A 193 20.13 15.93 -5.37
CA THR A 193 19.75 15.24 -4.13
C THR A 193 20.51 13.94 -3.98
N ARG A 194 20.64 13.44 -2.75
CA ARG A 194 21.19 12.12 -2.46
C ARG A 194 20.12 11.04 -2.39
N LEU A 195 18.92 11.46 -2.08
CA LEU A 195 17.74 10.63 -1.93
C LEU A 195 16.53 11.47 -2.29
N LEU A 196 15.66 10.91 -3.10
CA LEU A 196 14.33 11.44 -3.34
C LEU A 196 13.30 10.40 -2.92
N LEU A 197 12.39 10.80 -2.04
CA LEU A 197 11.22 10.01 -1.66
C LEU A 197 9.97 10.69 -2.19
N VAL A 198 9.21 9.98 -3.02
CA VAL A 198 7.89 10.42 -3.51
C VAL A 198 6.84 9.68 -2.71
N ALA A 199 6.17 10.36 -1.79
CA ALA A 199 5.19 9.81 -0.89
C ALA A 199 3.76 10.10 -1.36
N ASN A 200 2.89 9.12 -1.23
CA ASN A 200 1.44 9.27 -1.41
C ASN A 200 0.85 9.75 -0.08
N ASN A 201 0.50 11.04 0.00
CA ASN A 201 0.18 11.82 1.20
C ASN A 201 1.38 12.09 2.12
N ALA A 202 1.25 13.06 3.02
CA ALA A 202 2.31 13.52 3.92
C ALA A 202 2.72 12.45 4.94
N TYR A 203 4.04 12.36 5.19
CA TYR A 203 4.57 11.60 6.31
C TYR A 203 4.76 12.50 7.54
N ALA A 204 4.41 11.98 8.72
CA ALA A 204 4.82 12.56 9.97
C ALA A 204 6.34 12.50 10.10
N LEU A 205 6.98 13.65 10.34
CA LEU A 205 8.43 13.76 10.53
C LEU A 205 8.82 13.81 12.01
N ASP A 206 7.83 13.95 12.91
CA ASP A 206 8.02 14.08 14.35
C ASP A 206 8.01 12.72 15.06
N PHE A 207 8.83 12.64 16.11
CA PHE A 207 8.83 11.47 17.00
C PHE A 207 7.59 11.50 17.92
N PRO A 208 6.91 10.35 18.17
CA PRO A 208 7.23 8.97 17.78
C PRO A 208 6.65 8.52 16.43
N SER A 209 5.93 9.39 15.73
CA SER A 209 5.11 9.06 14.56
C SER A 209 5.88 9.02 13.24
N ILE A 210 7.21 9.14 13.27
CA ILE A 210 8.05 9.21 12.07
C ILE A 210 7.68 8.13 11.04
N GLY A 211 7.32 8.58 9.84
CA GLY A 211 6.97 7.73 8.71
C GLY A 211 5.55 7.13 8.81
N ALA A 212 4.71 7.61 9.72
CA ALA A 212 3.28 7.37 9.70
C ALA A 212 2.57 8.42 8.83
N ARG A 213 1.42 8.10 8.29
CA ARG A 213 0.54 9.03 7.59
C ARG A 213 -0.73 9.20 8.41
N GLU A 214 -1.05 10.43 8.76
CA GLU A 214 -2.28 10.75 9.49
C GLU A 214 -3.49 10.76 8.56
N ARG A 215 -3.26 11.10 7.30
CA ARG A 215 -4.28 11.15 6.26
C ARG A 215 -3.85 10.33 5.04
N LEU A 216 -4.84 9.72 4.41
CA LEU A 216 -4.67 8.94 3.18
C LEU A 216 -5.52 9.49 2.03
N ASP A 217 -6.02 10.71 2.17
CA ASP A 217 -6.99 11.35 1.27
C ASP A 217 -6.72 12.85 1.07
N GLU A 218 -5.46 13.27 1.10
CA GLU A 218 -5.07 14.68 0.90
C GLU A 218 -5.13 15.12 -0.54
N GLY A 219 -5.11 14.18 -1.49
CA GLY A 219 -5.04 14.44 -2.91
C GLY A 219 -3.69 15.00 -3.35
N ARG A 220 -2.59 14.65 -2.66
CA ARG A 220 -1.26 15.19 -2.92
C ARG A 220 -0.17 14.15 -2.81
N LEU A 221 0.86 14.32 -3.64
CA LEU A 221 2.16 13.71 -3.46
C LEU A 221 3.06 14.67 -2.69
N HIS A 222 3.93 14.11 -1.84
CA HIS A 222 4.98 14.83 -1.15
C HIS A 222 6.35 14.30 -1.57
N LEU A 223 7.22 15.19 -2.03
CA LEU A 223 8.59 14.89 -2.40
C LEU A 223 9.51 15.33 -1.28
N TYR A 224 10.23 14.40 -0.69
CA TYR A 224 11.25 14.66 0.33
C TYR A 224 12.62 14.44 -0.29
N SER A 225 13.43 15.51 -0.35
CA SER A 225 14.74 15.52 -1.00
C SER A 225 15.85 15.72 0.01
N LEU A 226 16.78 14.77 0.11
CA LEU A 226 17.90 14.91 1.02
C LEU A 226 19.04 15.70 0.40
N GLY A 227 19.26 16.91 0.92
CA GLY A 227 20.35 17.80 0.50
C GLY A 227 19.97 18.73 -0.66
N ALA A 228 18.70 18.79 -1.03
CA ALA A 228 18.16 19.80 -1.94
C ALA A 228 17.52 20.97 -1.16
N ASP A 229 17.32 22.07 -1.87
CA ASP A 229 16.61 23.25 -1.39
C ASP A 229 15.54 23.65 -2.42
N PRO A 230 14.24 23.66 -2.05
CA PRO A 230 13.67 23.25 -0.74
C PRO A 230 13.75 21.72 -0.53
N PRO A 231 13.85 21.27 0.72
CA PRO A 231 13.94 19.85 1.05
C PRO A 231 12.62 19.10 0.85
N GLU A 232 11.50 19.80 0.82
CA GLU A 232 10.15 19.28 0.61
C GLU A 232 9.40 20.07 -0.44
N ARG A 233 8.67 19.35 -1.31
CA ARG A 233 7.72 19.90 -2.28
C ARG A 233 6.44 19.07 -2.21
N SER A 234 5.28 19.67 -2.49
CA SER A 234 4.03 18.92 -2.58
C SER A 234 3.20 19.37 -3.78
N GLY A 235 2.51 18.43 -4.41
CA GLY A 235 1.71 18.69 -5.59
C GLY A 235 0.89 17.47 -6.00
N GLU A 236 0.03 17.63 -6.98
CA GLU A 236 -0.77 16.52 -7.52
C GLU A 236 0.01 15.69 -8.55
N ARG A 237 1.03 16.31 -9.17
CA ARG A 237 1.79 15.73 -10.26
C ARG A 237 3.22 16.27 -10.25
N PHE A 238 4.17 15.42 -10.63
CA PHE A 238 5.58 15.76 -10.87
C PHE A 238 6.11 14.93 -12.03
N VAL A 239 6.97 15.52 -12.85
CA VAL A 239 7.73 14.80 -13.88
C VAL A 239 9.18 14.74 -13.44
N ILE A 240 9.71 13.54 -13.28
CA ILE A 240 11.09 13.31 -12.87
C ILE A 240 11.85 12.74 -14.06
N ASP A 241 12.98 13.37 -14.39
CA ASP A 241 13.87 12.90 -15.44
C ASP A 241 15.30 12.73 -14.91
N ALA A 242 16.05 11.84 -15.52
CA ALA A 242 17.46 11.57 -15.20
C ALA A 242 18.24 11.11 -16.42
N ALA A 243 19.46 11.59 -16.57
CA ALA A 243 20.43 10.93 -17.43
C ALA A 243 20.94 9.66 -16.71
N PRO A 244 20.88 8.44 -17.28
CA PRO A 244 20.80 8.07 -18.68
C PRO A 244 19.41 7.56 -19.17
N GLY A 245 18.30 8.16 -18.79
CA GLY A 245 16.96 7.79 -19.26
C GLY A 245 16.30 6.68 -18.42
N ARG A 246 16.84 6.39 -17.24
CA ARG A 246 16.31 5.40 -16.29
C ARG A 246 16.67 5.73 -14.86
N LEU A 247 15.84 5.29 -13.92
CA LEU A 247 16.02 5.45 -12.47
C LEU A 247 15.85 4.10 -11.76
N GLU A 248 16.86 3.73 -10.97
CA GLU A 248 16.70 2.66 -10.00
C GLU A 248 15.87 3.19 -8.82
N ALA A 249 14.76 2.54 -8.56
CA ALA A 249 13.79 2.93 -7.54
C ALA A 249 13.37 1.75 -6.67
N ALA A 250 12.70 2.05 -5.57
CA ALA A 250 11.90 1.07 -4.85
C ALA A 250 10.46 1.58 -4.74
N VAL A 251 9.55 0.85 -5.34
CA VAL A 251 8.11 1.12 -5.32
C VAL A 251 7.49 0.28 -4.20
N ASP A 252 6.93 0.93 -3.19
CA ASP A 252 6.46 0.28 -1.95
C ASP A 252 7.48 -0.70 -1.32
N GLY A 253 8.76 -0.41 -1.50
CA GLY A 253 9.87 -1.21 -1.01
C GLY A 253 10.32 -2.35 -1.93
N GLU A 254 9.69 -2.55 -3.09
CA GLU A 254 10.12 -3.52 -4.11
C GLU A 254 11.01 -2.85 -5.17
N PRO A 255 12.18 -3.45 -5.50
CA PRO A 255 13.09 -2.90 -6.49
C PRO A 255 12.44 -2.83 -7.87
N GLU A 256 12.61 -1.69 -8.54
CA GLU A 256 12.09 -1.46 -9.88
C GLU A 256 12.98 -0.48 -10.66
N GLU A 257 13.09 -0.65 -11.98
CA GLU A 257 13.72 0.30 -12.88
C GLU A 257 12.62 1.09 -13.60
N LEU A 258 12.59 2.41 -13.38
CA LEU A 258 11.64 3.31 -14.02
C LEU A 258 12.30 3.98 -15.22
N GLN A 259 11.64 3.94 -16.37
CA GLN A 259 12.08 4.70 -17.55
C GLN A 259 11.78 6.18 -17.33
N THR A 260 12.70 7.06 -17.72
CA THR A 260 12.52 8.51 -17.59
C THR A 260 12.42 9.19 -18.96
N PRO A 261 11.70 10.32 -19.06
CA PRO A 261 10.98 11.01 -17.97
C PRO A 261 9.79 10.18 -17.45
N VAL A 262 9.64 10.08 -16.11
CA VAL A 262 8.53 9.40 -15.46
C VAL A 262 7.60 10.41 -14.81
N GLU A 263 6.30 10.27 -15.07
CA GLU A 263 5.27 11.05 -14.40
C GLU A 263 4.88 10.38 -13.09
N PHE A 264 4.96 11.12 -12.00
CA PHE A 264 4.35 10.79 -10.72
C PHE A 264 3.07 11.59 -10.57
N ARG A 265 1.95 10.94 -10.26
CA ARG A 265 0.66 11.62 -10.02
C ARG A 265 -0.11 10.94 -8.89
N VAL A 266 -0.95 11.69 -8.22
CA VAL A 266 -1.93 11.15 -7.30
C VAL A 266 -3.26 10.92 -8.04
N GLU A 267 -3.95 9.83 -7.69
CA GLU A 267 -5.36 9.60 -8.04
C GLU A 267 -6.18 9.76 -6.76
N PRO A 268 -6.82 10.93 -6.55
CA PRO A 268 -7.48 11.25 -5.30
C PRO A 268 -8.69 10.35 -5.05
N LYS A 269 -8.79 9.78 -3.84
CA LYS A 269 -9.92 8.97 -3.37
C LYS A 269 -10.31 7.84 -4.34
N ALA A 270 -9.32 7.33 -5.08
CA ALA A 270 -9.56 6.34 -6.12
C ALA A 270 -9.85 4.95 -5.54
N LEU A 271 -9.09 4.51 -4.52
CA LEU A 271 -9.20 3.17 -3.96
C LEU A 271 -10.24 3.12 -2.84
N ARG A 272 -11.19 2.20 -2.97
CA ARG A 272 -12.16 1.87 -1.93
C ARG A 272 -11.54 0.87 -0.96
N VAL A 273 -11.32 1.24 0.30
CA VAL A 273 -10.79 0.35 1.33
C VAL A 273 -11.85 0.06 2.38
N LEU A 274 -11.83 -1.15 2.93
CA LEU A 274 -12.68 -1.52 4.06
C LEU A 274 -11.87 -1.45 5.35
N LEU A 275 -12.47 -0.86 6.38
CA LEU A 275 -11.90 -0.72 7.72
C LEU A 275 -12.85 -1.36 8.74
N PRO A 276 -12.36 -1.86 9.89
CA PRO A 276 -13.24 -2.36 10.95
C PRO A 276 -14.28 -1.33 11.37
N LYS A 277 -15.47 -1.78 11.78
CA LYS A 277 -16.50 -0.87 12.29
C LYS A 277 -16.03 -0.27 13.61
N GLY A 278 -15.95 1.06 13.68
CA GLY A 278 -15.57 1.79 14.89
C GLY A 278 -14.11 2.24 14.96
N SER A 279 -13.36 2.14 13.86
CA SER A 279 -12.03 2.74 13.70
C SER A 279 -12.11 4.17 13.15
#